data_39e1c1a36c8f37e0ff5ebdca3bcefd08
#
_entry.id   39e1c1a36c8f37e0ff5ebdca3bcefd08
#
_cell.length_a   1.000
_cell.length_b   1.000
_cell.length_c   1.000
_cell.angle_alpha   90.00
_cell.angle_beta   90.00
_cell.angle_gamma   90.00
#
_symmetry.space_group_name_H-M   'P 1'
#
loop_
_entity.id
_entity.type
_entity.pdbx_description
1 polymer ?
#
loop_
_entity_poly.entity_id
_entity_poly.type
_entity_poly.pdbx_seq_one_letter_code
_entity_poly.pdbx_strand_id
1 'polypeptide(L)'
;MIALDTNVVLRMLDVTDPEQRARADALVRAQGLGGCFINAIVLCEFAWTLARAYRRQREEIAERLEALLEAPEFLISEPEEAARALARYRDGPADFADYFLAEINRSAGCANTATFDEDALKASDLFCAVPALS
;
A
#
# COMPACT_ATOMS: atom_id res chain seq x y z
N MET A 1 3.57 16.12 -13.87
CA MET A 1 3.48 15.10 -12.83
C MET A 1 4.52 14.02 -13.09
N ILE A 2 5.19 13.56 -12.06
CA ILE A 2 6.19 12.51 -12.17
C ILE A 2 5.77 11.32 -11.29
N ALA A 3 6.00 10.10 -11.77
CA ALA A 3 5.72 8.91 -10.98
C ALA A 3 6.94 8.55 -10.13
N LEU A 4 6.70 7.97 -8.96
CA LEU A 4 7.76 7.55 -8.06
C LEU A 4 7.88 6.03 -8.05
N ASP A 5 9.11 5.55 -8.12
CA ASP A 5 9.42 4.15 -7.89
C ASP A 5 9.43 3.85 -6.39
N THR A 6 9.27 2.59 -6.04
CA THR A 6 9.24 2.14 -4.65
C THR A 6 10.47 2.61 -3.87
N ASN A 7 11.65 2.52 -4.45
CA ASN A 7 12.87 2.92 -3.75
C ASN A 7 12.91 4.41 -3.44
N VAL A 8 12.32 5.25 -4.28
CA VAL A 8 12.23 6.68 -3.99
C VAL A 8 11.35 6.91 -2.77
N VAL A 9 10.20 6.25 -2.71
CA VAL A 9 9.29 6.37 -1.57
C VAL A 9 9.96 5.86 -0.29
N LEU A 10 10.65 4.73 -0.37
CA LEU A 10 11.35 4.17 0.79
C LEU A 10 12.46 5.10 1.30
N ARG A 11 13.21 5.75 0.41
CA ARG A 11 14.30 6.65 0.82
C ARG A 11 13.81 7.87 1.57
N MET A 12 12.56 8.27 1.37
CA MET A 12 11.98 9.37 2.13
C MET A 12 11.80 9.02 3.60
N LEU A 13 11.79 7.74 3.95
CA LEU A 13 11.66 7.26 5.33
C LEU A 13 12.97 6.74 5.90
N ASP A 14 13.93 6.43 5.05
CA ASP A 14 15.17 5.75 5.42
C ASP A 14 16.27 6.75 5.70
N VAL A 15 16.77 6.73 6.94
CA VAL A 15 17.86 7.62 7.36
C VAL A 15 19.24 7.05 7.08
N THR A 16 19.33 5.82 6.55
CA THR A 16 20.64 5.18 6.28
C THR A 16 21.34 5.77 5.06
N ASP A 17 20.60 6.48 4.21
CA ASP A 17 21.18 7.19 3.06
C ASP A 17 20.65 8.63 3.03
N PRO A 18 21.26 9.53 3.83
CA PRO A 18 20.80 10.91 3.90
C PRO A 18 20.84 11.66 2.59
N GLU A 19 21.79 11.34 1.72
CA GLU A 19 21.90 12.00 0.40
C GLU A 19 20.71 11.64 -0.48
N GLN A 20 20.39 10.35 -0.59
CA GLN A 20 19.24 9.91 -1.39
C GLN A 20 17.92 10.45 -0.80
N ARG A 21 17.81 10.49 0.52
CA ARG A 21 16.64 11.08 1.15
C ARG A 21 16.47 12.55 0.80
N ALA A 22 17.55 13.31 0.88
CA ALA A 22 17.53 14.73 0.52
C ALA A 22 17.15 14.94 -0.93
N ARG A 23 17.65 14.09 -1.82
CA ARG A 23 17.33 14.15 -3.26
C ARG A 23 15.86 13.82 -3.51
N ALA A 24 15.34 12.79 -2.85
CA ALA A 24 13.92 12.42 -2.97
C ALA A 24 13.03 13.55 -2.46
N ASP A 25 13.33 14.11 -1.29
CA ASP A 25 12.57 15.22 -0.72
C ASP A 25 12.59 16.45 -1.63
N ALA A 26 13.74 16.74 -2.22
CA ALA A 26 13.87 17.87 -3.15
C ALA A 26 13.05 17.66 -4.41
N LEU A 27 13.03 16.44 -4.93
CA LEU A 27 12.21 16.11 -6.10
C LEU A 27 10.73 16.34 -5.81
N VAL A 28 10.25 15.81 -4.69
CA VAL A 28 8.84 15.92 -4.31
C VAL A 28 8.44 17.39 -4.15
N ARG A 29 9.28 18.18 -3.47
CA ARG A 29 9.00 19.62 -3.31
C ARG A 29 8.96 20.35 -4.64
N ALA A 30 9.87 20.01 -5.56
CA ALA A 30 9.93 20.66 -6.87
C ALA A 30 8.69 20.39 -7.72
N GLN A 31 8.06 19.25 -7.56
CA GLN A 31 6.86 18.89 -8.31
C GLN A 31 5.60 19.57 -7.80
N GLY A 32 5.56 19.94 -6.52
CA GLY A 32 4.42 20.62 -5.92
C GLY A 32 3.24 19.71 -5.59
N LEU A 33 2.10 20.34 -5.30
CA LEU A 33 0.88 19.62 -4.90
C LEU A 33 0.37 18.73 -6.03
N GLY A 34 0.10 17.47 -5.71
CA GLY A 34 -0.37 16.49 -6.70
C GLY A 34 0.63 16.20 -7.80
N GLY A 35 1.89 16.60 -7.60
CA GLY A 35 2.91 16.48 -8.63
C GLY A 35 3.61 15.13 -8.70
N CYS A 36 3.44 14.28 -7.69
CA CYS A 36 4.07 12.95 -7.64
C CYS A 36 3.01 11.87 -7.62
N PHE A 37 3.10 10.93 -8.57
CA PHE A 37 2.15 9.84 -8.69
C PHE A 37 2.71 8.57 -8.05
N ILE A 38 1.90 7.91 -7.23
CA ILE A 38 2.24 6.61 -6.62
C ILE A 38 1.16 5.63 -7.02
N ASN A 39 1.53 4.59 -7.78
CA ASN A 39 0.54 3.60 -8.21
C ASN A 39 0.37 2.48 -7.19
N ALA A 40 -0.63 1.63 -7.43
CA ALA A 40 -0.98 0.55 -6.52
C ALA A 40 0.16 -0.45 -6.29
N ILE A 41 0.93 -0.72 -7.33
CA ILE A 41 2.07 -1.65 -7.22
C ILE A 41 3.09 -1.11 -6.24
N VAL A 42 3.42 0.18 -6.35
CA VAL A 42 4.39 0.82 -5.46
C VAL A 42 3.89 0.81 -4.01
N LEU A 43 2.60 1.08 -3.78
CA LEU A 43 2.05 1.01 -2.42
C LEU A 43 2.18 -0.38 -1.82
N CYS A 44 1.90 -1.42 -2.60
CA CYS A 44 2.02 -2.80 -2.15
C CYS A 44 3.47 -3.17 -1.85
N GLU A 45 4.38 -2.82 -2.76
CA GLU A 45 5.80 -3.09 -2.56
C GLU A 45 6.36 -2.33 -1.35
N PHE A 46 5.93 -1.10 -1.16
CA PHE A 46 6.32 -0.27 -0.03
C PHE A 46 5.93 -0.94 1.30
N ALA A 47 4.67 -1.33 1.44
CA ALA A 47 4.18 -2.00 2.64
C ALA A 47 4.89 -3.34 2.87
N TRP A 48 5.05 -4.12 1.81
CA TRP A 48 5.70 -5.42 1.88
C TRP A 48 7.18 -5.29 2.28
N THR A 49 7.89 -4.31 1.72
CA THR A 49 9.29 -4.09 2.03
C THR A 49 9.48 -3.65 3.48
N LEU A 50 8.61 -2.77 3.98
CA LEU A 50 8.66 -2.37 5.39
C LEU A 50 8.45 -3.56 6.31
N ALA A 51 7.53 -4.46 5.96
CA ALA A 51 7.27 -5.64 6.78
C ALA A 51 8.40 -6.66 6.72
N ARG A 52 8.89 -6.98 5.52
CA ARG A 52 9.79 -8.12 5.29
C ARG A 52 11.26 -7.75 5.40
N ALA A 53 11.66 -6.66 4.77
CA ALA A 53 13.06 -6.26 4.76
C ALA A 53 13.43 -5.40 5.96
N TYR A 54 12.55 -4.47 6.34
CA TYR A 54 12.81 -3.54 7.44
C TYR A 54 12.24 -4.02 8.76
N ARG A 55 11.43 -5.07 8.75
CA ARG A 55 10.84 -5.71 9.93
C ARG A 55 10.05 -4.74 10.82
N ARG A 56 9.36 -3.82 10.19
CA ARG A 56 8.53 -2.85 10.90
C ARG A 56 7.24 -3.51 11.38
N GLN A 57 6.70 -3.01 12.49
CA GLN A 57 5.45 -3.49 13.04
C GLN A 57 4.27 -3.02 12.19
N ARG A 58 3.17 -3.78 12.22
CA ARG A 58 1.96 -3.46 11.47
C ARG A 58 1.48 -2.03 11.72
N GLU A 59 1.49 -1.61 12.97
CA GLU A 59 1.03 -0.27 13.34
C GLU A 59 1.87 0.82 12.70
N GLU A 60 3.18 0.66 12.70
CA GLU A 60 4.08 1.63 12.06
C GLU A 60 3.87 1.66 10.55
N ILE A 61 3.72 0.49 9.92
CA ILE A 61 3.45 0.41 8.48
C ILE A 61 2.14 1.13 8.15
N ALA A 62 1.10 0.91 8.95
CA ALA A 62 -0.17 1.58 8.76
C ALA A 62 -0.04 3.10 8.85
N GLU A 63 0.74 3.60 9.81
CA GLU A 63 0.99 5.03 9.94
C GLU A 63 1.72 5.61 8.74
N ARG A 64 2.69 4.88 8.19
CA ARG A 64 3.42 5.30 7.00
C ARG A 64 2.53 5.34 5.77
N LEU A 65 1.68 4.32 5.60
CA LEU A 65 0.71 4.31 4.52
C LEU A 65 -0.27 5.47 4.64
N GLU A 66 -0.77 5.72 5.84
CA GLU A 66 -1.66 6.85 6.08
C GLU A 66 -1.01 8.17 5.70
N ALA A 67 0.26 8.35 6.07
CA ALA A 67 0.99 9.56 5.73
C ALA A 67 1.09 9.76 4.21
N LEU A 68 1.33 8.69 3.46
CA LEU A 68 1.37 8.77 2.00
C LEU A 68 0.00 9.13 1.42
N LEU A 69 -1.07 8.53 1.95
CA LEU A 69 -2.43 8.78 1.45
C LEU A 69 -2.91 10.20 1.76
N GLU A 70 -2.45 10.79 2.84
CA GLU A 70 -2.88 12.12 3.27
C GLU A 70 -2.01 13.25 2.73
N ALA A 71 -0.79 12.97 2.31
CA ALA A 71 0.14 14.01 1.84
C ALA A 71 -0.36 14.63 0.53
N PRO A 72 -0.53 15.96 0.49
CA PRO A 72 -1.07 16.63 -0.70
C PRO A 72 -0.15 16.60 -1.91
N GLU A 73 1.13 16.28 -1.72
CA GLU A 73 2.11 16.18 -2.81
C GLU A 73 1.85 14.94 -3.67
N PHE A 74 1.25 13.90 -3.10
CA PHE A 74 1.09 12.62 -3.79
C PHE A 74 -0.31 12.45 -4.37
N LEU A 75 -0.35 12.00 -5.61
CA LEU A 75 -1.56 11.50 -6.24
C LEU A 75 -1.47 9.97 -6.22
N ILE A 76 -2.39 9.35 -5.51
CA ILE A 76 -2.41 7.90 -5.32
C ILE A 76 -3.40 7.29 -6.33
N SER A 77 -3.02 6.21 -7.00
CA SER A 77 -3.98 5.48 -7.81
C SER A 77 -4.91 4.69 -6.89
N GLU A 78 -6.17 4.56 -7.28
CA GLU A 78 -7.21 3.91 -6.47
C GLU A 78 -7.21 4.39 -5.01
N PRO A 79 -7.36 5.71 -4.78
CA PRO A 79 -7.18 6.24 -3.42
C PRO A 79 -8.26 5.78 -2.44
N GLU A 80 -9.49 5.57 -2.91
CA GLU A 80 -10.59 5.11 -2.07
C GLU A 80 -10.38 3.66 -1.65
N GLU A 81 -9.97 2.80 -2.61
CA GLU A 81 -9.65 1.40 -2.34
C GLU A 81 -8.47 1.28 -1.38
N ALA A 82 -7.45 2.12 -1.56
CA ALA A 82 -6.29 2.14 -0.68
C ALA A 82 -6.69 2.53 0.75
N ALA A 83 -7.57 3.52 0.91
CA ALA A 83 -8.05 3.95 2.22
C ALA A 83 -8.83 2.84 2.92
N ARG A 84 -9.70 2.15 2.18
CA ARG A 84 -10.48 1.02 2.74
C ARG A 84 -9.54 -0.13 3.12
N ALA A 85 -8.56 -0.42 2.27
CA ALA A 85 -7.57 -1.46 2.55
C ALA A 85 -6.76 -1.13 3.81
N LEU A 86 -6.38 0.12 3.99
CA LEU A 86 -5.64 0.54 5.17
C LEU A 86 -6.46 0.32 6.45
N ALA A 87 -7.75 0.68 6.41
CA ALA A 87 -8.63 0.45 7.56
C ALA A 87 -8.71 -1.04 7.92
N ARG A 88 -8.84 -1.90 6.91
CA ARG A 88 -8.87 -3.35 7.12
C ARG A 88 -7.53 -3.89 7.64
N TYR A 89 -6.44 -3.35 7.11
CA TYR A 89 -5.09 -3.76 7.50
C TYR A 89 -4.82 -3.47 8.98
N ARG A 90 -5.34 -2.39 9.51
CA ARG A 90 -5.18 -2.06 10.95
C ARG A 90 -5.79 -3.12 11.86
N ASP A 91 -6.88 -3.73 11.44
CA ASP A 91 -7.63 -4.67 12.28
C ASP A 91 -7.40 -6.13 11.95
N GLY A 92 -7.00 -6.43 10.74
CA GLY A 92 -6.96 -7.79 10.26
C GLY A 92 -5.57 -8.39 10.22
N PRO A 93 -5.45 -9.71 10.06
CA PRO A 93 -4.16 -10.39 10.06
C PRO A 93 -3.47 -10.45 8.70
N ALA A 94 -4.17 -10.17 7.59
CA ALA A 94 -3.60 -10.27 6.26
C ALA A 94 -2.71 -9.07 5.94
N ASP A 95 -1.92 -9.18 4.88
CA ASP A 95 -1.06 -8.09 4.42
C ASP A 95 -1.88 -6.97 3.78
N PHE A 96 -1.34 -5.77 3.78
CA PHE A 96 -1.98 -4.63 3.14
C PHE A 96 -2.31 -4.92 1.67
N ALA A 97 -1.36 -5.55 0.95
CA ALA A 97 -1.55 -5.88 -0.46
C ALA A 97 -2.76 -6.78 -0.68
N ASP A 98 -3.03 -7.72 0.23
CA ASP A 98 -4.20 -8.60 0.13
C ASP A 98 -5.49 -7.81 0.21
N TYR A 99 -5.61 -6.93 1.20
CA TYR A 99 -6.79 -6.08 1.33
C TYR A 99 -6.94 -5.12 0.17
N PHE A 100 -5.82 -4.57 -0.32
CA PHE A 100 -5.85 -3.60 -1.40
C PHE A 100 -6.32 -4.25 -2.71
N LEU A 101 -5.76 -5.41 -3.06
CA LEU A 101 -6.20 -6.11 -4.27
C LEU A 101 -7.68 -6.50 -4.18
N ALA A 102 -8.15 -6.93 -3.01
CA ALA A 102 -9.54 -7.30 -2.81
C ALA A 102 -10.48 -6.09 -2.96
N GLU A 103 -10.09 -4.94 -2.44
CA GLU A 103 -10.88 -3.71 -2.59
C GLU A 103 -10.91 -3.23 -4.05
N ILE A 104 -9.79 -3.33 -4.76
CA ILE A 104 -9.73 -3.02 -6.19
C ILE A 104 -10.66 -3.96 -6.97
N ASN A 105 -10.61 -5.25 -6.65
CA ASN A 105 -11.47 -6.26 -7.29
C ASN A 105 -12.94 -5.98 -7.04
N ARG A 106 -13.29 -5.60 -5.81
CA ARG A 106 -14.68 -5.25 -5.47
C ARG A 106 -15.14 -4.03 -6.27
N SER A 107 -14.31 -3.03 -6.39
CA SER A 107 -14.63 -1.84 -7.20
C SER A 107 -14.81 -2.18 -8.69
N ALA A 108 -14.14 -3.23 -9.14
CA ALA A 108 -14.28 -3.72 -10.52
C ALA A 108 -15.57 -4.54 -10.74
N GLY A 109 -16.33 -4.81 -9.67
CA GLY A 109 -17.58 -5.56 -9.76
C GLY A 109 -17.48 -7.01 -9.33
N CYS A 110 -16.33 -7.45 -8.77
CA CYS A 110 -16.19 -8.82 -8.29
C CYS A 110 -16.82 -8.97 -6.91
N ALA A 111 -17.59 -10.04 -6.73
CA ALA A 111 -18.24 -10.30 -5.45
C ALA A 111 -17.23 -10.67 -4.35
N ASN A 112 -16.20 -11.42 -4.73
CA ASN A 112 -15.16 -11.90 -3.83
C ASN A 112 -13.88 -12.11 -4.60
N THR A 113 -12.77 -12.23 -3.85
CA THR A 113 -11.49 -12.67 -4.40
C THR A 113 -11.18 -14.06 -3.87
N ALA A 114 -10.96 -15.02 -4.75
CA ALA A 114 -10.62 -16.38 -4.36
C ALA A 114 -9.16 -16.45 -3.90
N THR A 115 -8.91 -17.15 -2.80
CA THR A 115 -7.57 -17.22 -2.22
C THR A 115 -7.35 -18.55 -1.50
N PHE A 116 -6.09 -18.92 -1.35
CA PHE A 116 -5.66 -20.00 -0.46
C PHE A 116 -5.12 -19.48 0.87
N ASP A 117 -4.97 -18.17 1.03
CA ASP A 117 -4.38 -17.56 2.22
C ASP A 117 -5.38 -17.59 3.39
N GLU A 118 -5.00 -18.30 4.46
CA GLU A 118 -5.89 -18.45 5.62
C GLU A 118 -6.16 -17.15 6.34
N ASP A 119 -5.19 -16.24 6.41
CA ASP A 119 -5.38 -14.95 7.06
C ASP A 119 -6.34 -14.06 6.25
N ALA A 120 -6.20 -14.07 4.92
CA ALA A 120 -7.11 -13.33 4.05
C ALA A 120 -8.55 -13.86 4.16
N LEU A 121 -8.71 -15.18 4.29
CA LEU A 121 -10.03 -15.81 4.40
C LEU A 121 -10.83 -15.40 5.64
N LYS A 122 -10.18 -14.85 6.65
CA LYS A 122 -10.87 -14.30 7.81
C LYS A 122 -11.72 -13.08 7.46
N ALA A 123 -11.40 -12.40 6.36
CA ALA A 123 -12.24 -11.32 5.82
C ALA A 123 -13.22 -11.90 4.81
N SER A 124 -14.25 -12.59 5.30
CA SER A 124 -15.18 -13.35 4.46
C SER A 124 -16.05 -12.48 3.54
N ASP A 125 -16.14 -11.19 3.80
CA ASP A 125 -16.82 -10.26 2.90
C ASP A 125 -15.97 -9.88 1.68
N LEU A 126 -14.66 -10.11 1.74
CA LEU A 126 -13.73 -9.79 0.66
C LEU A 126 -13.22 -11.03 -0.07
N PHE A 127 -13.01 -12.12 0.65
CA PHE A 127 -12.36 -13.31 0.13
C PHE A 127 -13.21 -14.54 0.26
N CYS A 128 -13.02 -15.47 -0.66
CA CYS A 128 -13.62 -16.80 -0.58
C CYS A 128 -12.56 -17.86 -0.83
N ALA A 129 -12.80 -19.04 -0.28
CA ALA A 129 -11.89 -20.16 -0.46
C ALA A 129 -12.01 -20.69 -1.88
N VAL A 130 -10.90 -21.24 -2.41
CA VAL A 130 -10.94 -22.00 -3.63
C VAL A 130 -11.53 -23.38 -3.28
N PRO A 131 -12.61 -23.83 -3.95
CA PRO A 131 -13.24 -25.10 -3.59
C PRO A 131 -12.31 -26.29 -3.78
N ALA A 132 -12.48 -27.29 -2.93
CA ALA A 132 -11.77 -28.56 -3.11
C ALA A 132 -12.27 -29.26 -4.37
N LEU A 133 -11.42 -30.10 -4.94
CA LEU A 133 -11.83 -30.95 -6.07
C LEU A 133 -12.79 -32.02 -5.58
N SER A 134 -13.83 -32.27 -6.37
CA SER A 134 -14.82 -33.30 -6.05
C SER A 134 -14.44 -34.67 -6.61
#